data_71946479e04ed686105fc858cda61954
#
_entry.id   71946479e04ed686105fc858cda61954
#
_cell.length_a   1.000
_cell.length_b   1.000
_cell.length_c   1.000
_cell.angle_alpha   90.00
_cell.angle_beta   90.00
_cell.angle_gamma   90.00
#
_symmetry.space_group_name_H-M   'P 1'
#
loop_
_entity.id
_entity.type
_entity.pdbx_description
1 polymer ?
#
loop_
_entity_poly.entity_id
_entity_poly.type
_entity_poly.pdbx_seq_one_letter_code
_entity_poly.pdbx_strand_id
1 'polypeptide(L)'
;RKMGGLQKMLPTTTSCLTIGNLALMGTPFLAGFYSKDQIIESLNTSYLNTWALLLTLLATSFTAVYTIRMTVLVQTGHVRIPPLTPMNENNPAVTSPITRLALGSIMAGLLITSYILPAKTPPMTMPLSIKITALAVTALGILLALELTKLTQTLILTKQNPFYNFSISLGYFNPLTHRLNTKTLLTGGQNIASHLVDLSWYKLLGPEGLAELQLKAAKTATTLHPGLIEAYLSSFALSILILLASTY
;
A
#
# COMPACT_ATOMS: atom_id res chain seq x y z
N ARG A 1 -3.97 19.97 -8.63
CA ARG A 1 -4.40 21.39 -8.43
C ARG A 1 -3.30 22.40 -8.75
N LYS A 2 -2.03 22.04 -8.59
CA LYS A 2 -0.89 22.90 -8.94
C LYS A 2 -0.45 22.77 -10.40
N MET A 3 -0.84 21.71 -11.09
CA MET A 3 -0.56 21.51 -12.50
C MET A 3 -1.67 22.12 -13.37
N GLY A 4 -1.37 22.50 -14.56
CA GLY A 4 -2.33 22.99 -15.54
C GLY A 4 -1.64 23.31 -16.84
N GLY A 5 -2.38 23.28 -17.96
CA GLY A 5 -1.87 23.68 -19.26
C GLY A 5 -0.73 22.82 -19.84
N LEU A 6 -0.55 21.59 -19.33
CA LEU A 6 0.53 20.71 -19.77
C LEU A 6 0.44 20.34 -21.25
N GLN A 7 -0.74 20.41 -21.85
CA GLN A 7 -0.93 20.14 -23.29
C GLN A 7 -0.08 21.05 -24.18
N LYS A 8 0.18 22.29 -23.74
CA LYS A 8 1.03 23.23 -24.51
C LYS A 8 2.52 22.99 -24.30
N MET A 9 2.91 22.43 -23.15
CA MET A 9 4.31 22.24 -22.80
C MET A 9 4.83 20.87 -23.22
N LEU A 10 4.00 19.84 -23.10
CA LEU A 10 4.33 18.42 -23.33
C LEU A 10 3.26 17.76 -24.20
N PRO A 11 3.21 18.05 -25.50
CA PRO A 11 2.13 17.59 -26.37
C PRO A 11 2.13 16.06 -26.57
N THR A 12 3.28 15.40 -26.66
CA THR A 12 3.35 13.95 -26.87
C THR A 12 2.95 13.16 -25.64
N THR A 13 3.45 13.56 -24.46
CA THR A 13 3.10 12.90 -23.20
C THR A 13 1.64 13.11 -22.82
N THR A 14 1.06 14.29 -23.10
CA THR A 14 -0.36 14.55 -22.84
C THR A 14 -1.27 13.76 -23.78
N SER A 15 -0.91 13.61 -25.05
CA SER A 15 -1.67 12.75 -25.98
C SER A 15 -1.66 11.28 -25.53
N CYS A 16 -0.52 10.76 -25.12
CA CYS A 16 -0.41 9.41 -24.58
C CYS A 16 -1.20 9.24 -23.26
N LEU A 17 -1.19 10.27 -22.41
CA LEU A 17 -1.96 10.26 -21.16
C LEU A 17 -3.48 10.27 -21.42
N THR A 18 -3.96 11.01 -22.43
CA THR A 18 -5.39 10.98 -22.80
C THR A 18 -5.79 9.60 -23.29
N ILE A 19 -4.99 8.96 -24.14
CA ILE A 19 -5.26 7.60 -24.64
C ILE A 19 -5.31 6.61 -23.46
N GLY A 20 -4.34 6.68 -22.55
CA GLY A 20 -4.31 5.83 -21.34
C GLY A 20 -5.52 6.04 -20.44
N ASN A 21 -5.94 7.28 -20.23
CA ASN A 21 -7.12 7.61 -19.44
C ASN A 21 -8.43 7.09 -20.09
N LEU A 22 -8.56 7.21 -21.39
CA LEU A 22 -9.71 6.66 -22.13
C LEU A 22 -9.72 5.12 -22.05
N ALA A 23 -8.57 4.47 -22.16
CA ALA A 23 -8.48 3.02 -21.98
C ALA A 23 -8.87 2.60 -20.56
N LEU A 24 -8.44 3.34 -19.54
CA LEU A 24 -8.75 3.06 -18.15
C LEU A 24 -10.23 3.28 -17.82
N MET A 25 -10.89 4.24 -18.45
CA MET A 25 -12.35 4.43 -18.32
C MET A 25 -13.12 3.23 -18.88
N GLY A 26 -12.57 2.49 -19.81
CA GLY A 26 -13.24 1.41 -20.51
C GLY A 26 -14.06 1.90 -21.70
N THR A 27 -13.53 2.89 -22.45
CA THR A 27 -14.15 3.29 -23.72
C THR A 27 -14.07 2.15 -24.72
N PRO A 28 -15.10 1.95 -25.56
CA PRO A 28 -15.15 0.86 -26.52
C PRO A 28 -13.92 0.82 -27.41
N PHE A 29 -13.49 -0.39 -27.79
CA PHE A 29 -12.35 -0.69 -28.67
C PHE A 29 -10.96 -0.47 -28.08
N LEU A 30 -10.81 0.04 -26.84
CA LEU A 30 -9.54 0.11 -26.15
C LEU A 30 -9.30 -1.10 -25.24
N ALA A 31 -8.06 -1.34 -24.87
CA ALA A 31 -7.66 -2.53 -24.08
C ALA A 31 -8.45 -2.69 -22.77
N GLY A 32 -8.73 -1.59 -22.08
CA GLY A 32 -9.48 -1.59 -20.83
C GLY A 32 -10.95 -1.98 -20.96
N PHE A 33 -11.55 -1.80 -22.14
CA PHE A 33 -12.91 -2.23 -22.41
C PHE A 33 -13.04 -3.75 -22.34
N TYR A 34 -12.16 -4.47 -23.01
CA TYR A 34 -12.20 -5.94 -23.09
C TYR A 34 -12.09 -6.60 -21.71
N SER A 35 -11.33 -6.05 -20.80
CA SER A 35 -11.21 -6.59 -19.44
C SER A 35 -12.37 -6.18 -18.53
N LYS A 36 -12.72 -4.89 -18.53
CA LYS A 36 -13.68 -4.31 -17.60
C LYS A 36 -15.12 -4.75 -17.91
N ASP A 37 -15.47 -4.80 -19.18
CA ASP A 37 -16.81 -5.22 -19.63
C ASP A 37 -17.06 -6.69 -19.31
N GLN A 38 -16.09 -7.58 -19.55
CA GLN A 38 -16.20 -8.99 -19.20
C GLN A 38 -16.37 -9.24 -17.70
N ILE A 39 -15.71 -8.47 -16.84
CA ILE A 39 -15.89 -8.56 -15.38
C ILE A 39 -17.31 -8.18 -14.99
N ILE A 40 -17.86 -7.12 -15.55
CA ILE A 40 -19.22 -6.67 -15.25
C ILE A 40 -20.25 -7.66 -15.80
N GLU A 41 -20.04 -8.18 -17.01
CA GLU A 41 -20.89 -9.22 -17.59
C GLU A 41 -20.89 -10.51 -16.76
N SER A 42 -19.73 -10.96 -16.30
CA SER A 42 -19.62 -12.14 -15.45
C SER A 42 -20.29 -11.95 -14.09
N LEU A 43 -20.23 -10.76 -13.51
CA LEU A 43 -20.95 -10.42 -12.28
C LEU A 43 -22.48 -10.39 -12.48
N ASN A 44 -22.94 -9.93 -13.63
CA ASN A 44 -24.36 -9.91 -13.98
C ASN A 44 -24.96 -11.31 -14.17
N THR A 45 -24.15 -12.23 -14.71
CA THR A 45 -24.60 -13.62 -14.95
C THR A 45 -24.39 -14.54 -13.75
N SER A 46 -23.57 -14.14 -12.79
CA SER A 46 -23.37 -14.89 -11.55
C SER A 46 -24.55 -14.70 -10.60
N TYR A 47 -24.91 -15.77 -9.89
CA TYR A 47 -25.91 -15.72 -8.81
C TYR A 47 -25.37 -15.03 -7.54
N LEU A 48 -24.35 -14.19 -7.68
CA LEU A 48 -23.77 -13.41 -6.60
C LEU A 48 -24.70 -12.28 -6.15
N ASN A 49 -24.49 -11.82 -4.95
CA ASN A 49 -25.28 -10.79 -4.30
C ASN A 49 -25.35 -9.52 -5.17
N THR A 50 -26.54 -8.98 -5.39
CA THR A 50 -26.79 -7.75 -6.17
C THR A 50 -26.01 -6.53 -5.67
N TRP A 51 -25.65 -6.50 -4.39
CA TRP A 51 -24.79 -5.47 -3.82
C TRP A 51 -23.39 -5.40 -4.45
N ALA A 52 -22.82 -6.55 -4.81
CA ALA A 52 -21.53 -6.60 -5.49
C ALA A 52 -21.60 -5.90 -6.85
N LEU A 53 -22.69 -6.13 -7.60
CA LEU A 53 -22.93 -5.48 -8.88
C LEU A 53 -23.10 -3.96 -8.72
N LEU A 54 -23.91 -3.51 -7.75
CA LEU A 54 -24.08 -2.08 -7.49
C LEU A 54 -22.77 -1.40 -7.13
N LEU A 55 -21.95 -2.01 -6.28
CA LEU A 55 -20.65 -1.48 -5.91
C LEU A 55 -19.68 -1.40 -7.11
N THR A 56 -19.68 -2.41 -7.98
CA THR A 56 -18.83 -2.37 -9.19
C THR A 56 -19.29 -1.31 -10.18
N LEU A 57 -20.60 -1.12 -10.38
CA LEU A 57 -21.13 -0.04 -11.21
C LEU A 57 -20.81 1.34 -10.63
N LEU A 58 -20.93 1.54 -9.32
CA LEU A 58 -20.51 2.77 -8.67
C LEU A 58 -19.01 3.00 -8.84
N ALA A 59 -18.18 1.97 -8.66
CA ALA A 59 -16.75 2.06 -8.88
C ALA A 59 -16.39 2.44 -10.32
N THR A 60 -17.14 1.93 -11.32
CA THR A 60 -16.93 2.33 -12.72
C THR A 60 -17.28 3.79 -12.98
N SER A 61 -18.33 4.33 -12.36
CA SER A 61 -18.64 5.76 -12.45
C SER A 61 -17.54 6.61 -11.82
N PHE A 62 -17.04 6.23 -10.64
CA PHE A 62 -15.95 6.95 -10.00
C PHE A 62 -14.62 6.90 -10.77
N THR A 63 -14.34 5.79 -11.48
CA THR A 63 -13.18 5.75 -12.36
C THR A 63 -13.30 6.77 -13.48
N ALA A 64 -14.48 6.95 -14.07
CA ALA A 64 -14.74 7.98 -15.07
C ALA A 64 -14.60 9.40 -14.47
N VAL A 65 -15.12 9.62 -13.27
CA VAL A 65 -15.02 10.93 -12.61
C VAL A 65 -13.58 11.34 -12.35
N TYR A 66 -12.75 10.47 -11.75
CA TYR A 66 -11.38 10.87 -11.44
C TYR A 66 -10.50 11.02 -12.68
N THR A 67 -10.71 10.21 -13.73
CA THR A 67 -9.95 10.33 -14.97
C THR A 67 -10.26 11.65 -15.70
N ILE A 68 -11.51 12.01 -15.84
CA ILE A 68 -11.91 13.30 -16.42
C ILE A 68 -11.42 14.47 -15.57
N ARG A 69 -11.57 14.38 -14.26
CA ARG A 69 -11.05 15.42 -13.36
C ARG A 69 -9.54 15.60 -13.55
N MET A 70 -8.78 14.52 -13.65
CA MET A 70 -7.34 14.57 -13.87
C MET A 70 -7.02 15.19 -15.22
N THR A 71 -7.65 14.74 -16.32
CA THR A 71 -7.42 15.29 -17.66
C THR A 71 -7.73 16.79 -17.72
N VAL A 72 -8.87 17.22 -17.22
CA VAL A 72 -9.26 18.63 -17.24
C VAL A 72 -8.32 19.49 -16.40
N LEU A 73 -7.98 19.09 -15.20
CA LEU A 73 -7.15 19.90 -14.31
C LEU A 73 -5.67 19.92 -14.69
N VAL A 74 -5.15 18.87 -15.30
CA VAL A 74 -3.73 18.74 -15.63
C VAL A 74 -3.43 19.26 -17.05
N GLN A 75 -4.28 18.94 -18.02
CA GLN A 75 -4.00 19.22 -19.42
C GLN A 75 -4.50 20.60 -19.85
N THR A 76 -5.70 21.01 -19.38
CA THR A 76 -6.33 22.26 -19.77
C THR A 76 -6.03 23.40 -18.82
N GLY A 77 -6.33 24.61 -19.22
CA GLY A 77 -6.17 25.82 -18.42
C GLY A 77 -4.78 26.45 -18.53
N HIS A 78 -4.46 27.28 -17.56
CA HIS A 78 -3.17 27.97 -17.47
C HIS A 78 -2.16 27.15 -16.65
N VAL A 79 -0.89 27.28 -17.02
CA VAL A 79 0.23 26.67 -16.26
C VAL A 79 0.30 27.32 -14.88
N ARG A 80 0.25 26.49 -13.84
CA ARG A 80 0.29 26.92 -12.42
C ARG A 80 1.56 26.47 -11.71
N ILE A 81 2.46 25.83 -12.42
CA ILE A 81 3.74 25.34 -11.89
C ILE A 81 4.74 26.47 -11.96
N PRO A 82 5.49 26.74 -10.87
CA PRO A 82 6.60 27.69 -10.93
C PRO A 82 7.66 27.17 -11.93
N PRO A 83 8.32 28.03 -12.70
CA PRO A 83 9.26 27.66 -13.77
C PRO A 83 10.62 27.21 -13.22
N LEU A 84 10.62 26.26 -12.27
CA LEU A 84 11.85 25.80 -11.60
C LEU A 84 12.60 24.71 -12.38
N THR A 85 11.91 24.00 -13.28
CA THR A 85 12.52 22.94 -14.08
C THR A 85 12.05 23.03 -15.52
N PRO A 86 12.96 23.02 -16.51
CA PRO A 86 12.58 22.96 -17.91
C PRO A 86 11.90 21.62 -18.21
N MET A 87 10.61 21.67 -18.52
CA MET A 87 9.87 20.50 -18.99
C MET A 87 10.18 20.33 -20.48
N ASN A 88 10.86 19.26 -20.85
CA ASN A 88 11.29 19.01 -22.22
C ASN A 88 10.99 17.57 -22.62
N GLU A 89 10.42 17.38 -23.80
CA GLU A 89 10.12 16.09 -24.41
C GLU A 89 11.22 15.63 -25.41
N ASN A 90 12.32 16.35 -25.53
CA ASN A 90 13.36 16.05 -26.52
C ASN A 90 14.16 14.77 -26.21
N ASN A 91 14.03 14.21 -25.02
CA ASN A 91 14.73 12.99 -24.67
C ASN A 91 13.97 11.75 -25.17
N PRO A 92 14.49 11.02 -26.19
CA PRO A 92 13.83 9.83 -26.72
C PRO A 92 13.74 8.69 -25.71
N ALA A 93 14.59 8.65 -24.70
CA ALA A 93 14.54 7.65 -23.63
C ALA A 93 13.28 7.79 -22.76
N VAL A 94 12.67 8.98 -22.70
CA VAL A 94 11.42 9.22 -21.96
C VAL A 94 10.20 9.02 -22.86
N THR A 95 10.22 9.56 -24.06
CA THR A 95 9.06 9.54 -24.97
C THR A 95 8.79 8.17 -25.59
N SER A 96 9.85 7.42 -25.93
CA SER A 96 9.72 6.10 -26.56
C SER A 96 8.97 5.05 -25.71
N PRO A 97 9.23 4.90 -24.40
CA PRO A 97 8.45 3.97 -23.56
C PRO A 97 6.98 4.38 -23.43
N ILE A 98 6.71 5.68 -23.29
CA ILE A 98 5.36 6.22 -23.13
C ILE A 98 4.52 5.97 -24.39
N THR A 99 5.09 6.20 -25.56
CA THR A 99 4.40 5.94 -26.85
C THR A 99 4.14 4.46 -27.06
N ARG A 100 5.07 3.57 -26.69
CA ARG A 100 4.84 2.10 -26.74
C ARG A 100 3.69 1.67 -25.82
N LEU A 101 3.61 2.21 -24.61
CA LEU A 101 2.49 1.93 -23.69
C LEU A 101 1.16 2.44 -24.25
N ALA A 102 1.14 3.62 -24.87
CA ALA A 102 -0.05 4.15 -25.53
C ALA A 102 -0.51 3.27 -26.71
N LEU A 103 0.40 2.81 -27.56
CA LEU A 103 0.10 1.86 -28.62
C LEU A 103 -0.43 0.53 -28.07
N GLY A 104 0.19 0.01 -27.02
CA GLY A 104 -0.28 -1.18 -26.30
C GLY A 104 -1.71 -1.02 -25.78
N SER A 105 -2.05 0.14 -25.22
CA SER A 105 -3.41 0.40 -24.71
C SER A 105 -4.49 0.46 -25.81
N ILE A 106 -4.10 0.72 -27.07
CA ILE A 106 -5.02 0.69 -28.20
C ILE A 106 -5.20 -0.73 -28.73
N MET A 107 -4.10 -1.45 -28.97
CA MET A 107 -4.14 -2.71 -29.74
C MET A 107 -4.12 -3.98 -28.88
N ALA A 108 -3.51 -3.95 -27.69
CA ALA A 108 -3.26 -5.16 -26.92
C ALA A 108 -4.55 -5.89 -26.51
N GLY A 109 -5.61 -5.18 -26.16
CA GLY A 109 -6.87 -5.80 -25.78
C GLY A 109 -7.47 -6.67 -26.88
N LEU A 110 -7.54 -6.13 -28.08
CA LEU A 110 -8.06 -6.84 -29.25
C LEU A 110 -7.17 -8.03 -29.63
N LEU A 111 -5.85 -7.86 -29.63
CA LEU A 111 -4.90 -8.92 -29.95
C LEU A 111 -4.95 -10.06 -28.94
N ILE A 112 -4.99 -9.75 -27.65
CA ILE A 112 -5.04 -10.77 -26.59
C ILE A 112 -6.34 -11.57 -26.68
N THR A 113 -7.46 -10.90 -26.81
CA THR A 113 -8.76 -11.58 -26.84
C THR A 113 -8.97 -12.41 -28.12
N SER A 114 -8.44 -11.98 -29.24
CA SER A 114 -8.65 -12.68 -30.52
C SER A 114 -7.63 -13.79 -30.81
N TYR A 115 -6.36 -13.66 -30.36
CA TYR A 115 -5.28 -14.55 -30.77
C TYR A 115 -4.65 -15.39 -29.64
N ILE A 116 -4.65 -14.91 -28.41
CA ILE A 116 -3.91 -15.57 -27.32
C ILE A 116 -4.80 -16.54 -26.53
N LEU A 117 -6.08 -16.22 -26.37
CA LEU A 117 -6.97 -17.10 -25.63
C LEU A 117 -7.32 -18.35 -26.44
N PRO A 118 -6.95 -19.57 -25.98
CA PRO A 118 -7.18 -20.81 -26.73
C PRO A 118 -8.65 -21.23 -26.77
N ALA A 119 -9.45 -20.74 -25.82
CA ALA A 119 -10.87 -21.00 -25.75
C ALA A 119 -11.65 -19.69 -26.07
N LYS A 120 -12.50 -19.73 -27.08
CA LYS A 120 -13.47 -18.66 -27.31
C LYS A 120 -14.38 -18.58 -26.08
N THR A 121 -14.38 -17.42 -25.43
CA THR A 121 -15.34 -17.14 -24.36
C THR A 121 -16.77 -17.36 -24.89
N PRO A 122 -17.62 -18.15 -24.22
CA PRO A 122 -18.97 -18.37 -24.69
C PRO A 122 -19.71 -17.03 -24.76
N PRO A 123 -20.48 -16.77 -25.86
CA PRO A 123 -21.25 -15.54 -25.96
C PRO A 123 -22.30 -15.51 -24.85
N MET A 124 -22.24 -14.51 -23.99
CA MET A 124 -23.25 -14.35 -22.94
C MET A 124 -24.51 -13.76 -23.56
N THR A 125 -25.61 -14.52 -23.41
CA THR A 125 -26.95 -14.10 -23.83
C THR A 125 -27.54 -13.18 -22.78
N MET A 126 -27.30 -11.88 -22.93
CA MET A 126 -27.91 -10.86 -22.07
C MET A 126 -28.86 -9.97 -22.84
N PRO A 127 -29.95 -9.46 -22.23
CA PRO A 127 -30.77 -8.42 -22.82
C PRO A 127 -29.89 -7.15 -23.03
N LEU A 128 -30.13 -6.49 -24.15
CA LEU A 128 -29.33 -5.34 -24.60
C LEU A 128 -29.31 -4.18 -23.58
N SER A 129 -30.40 -4.01 -22.83
CA SER A 129 -30.52 -3.02 -21.75
C SER A 129 -29.47 -3.22 -20.66
N ILE A 130 -29.22 -4.45 -20.24
CA ILE A 130 -28.23 -4.78 -19.20
C ILE A 130 -26.82 -4.61 -19.75
N LYS A 131 -26.59 -4.97 -20.99
CA LYS A 131 -25.28 -4.83 -21.63
C LYS A 131 -24.83 -3.38 -21.72
N ILE A 132 -25.74 -2.45 -21.98
CA ILE A 132 -25.44 -1.02 -22.12
C ILE A 132 -25.28 -0.33 -20.75
N THR A 133 -25.70 -0.94 -19.63
CA THR A 133 -25.66 -0.28 -18.30
C THR A 133 -24.28 0.20 -17.91
N ALA A 134 -23.22 -0.56 -18.17
CA ALA A 134 -21.85 -0.18 -17.86
C ALA A 134 -21.42 1.08 -18.62
N LEU A 135 -21.74 1.16 -19.91
CA LEU A 135 -21.44 2.34 -20.73
C LEU A 135 -22.30 3.55 -20.33
N ALA A 136 -23.55 3.34 -19.99
CA ALA A 136 -24.43 4.41 -19.51
C ALA A 136 -23.93 5.00 -18.20
N VAL A 137 -23.49 4.16 -17.26
CA VAL A 137 -22.94 4.59 -15.97
C VAL A 137 -21.61 5.34 -16.13
N THR A 138 -20.74 4.90 -17.03
CA THR A 138 -19.50 5.65 -17.33
C THR A 138 -19.80 7.00 -17.99
N ALA A 139 -20.76 7.08 -18.91
CA ALA A 139 -21.19 8.34 -19.53
C ALA A 139 -21.77 9.33 -18.51
N LEU A 140 -22.62 8.86 -17.59
CA LEU A 140 -23.12 9.66 -16.47
C LEU A 140 -21.97 10.15 -15.58
N GLY A 141 -20.98 9.30 -15.29
CA GLY A 141 -19.79 9.68 -14.55
C GLY A 141 -19.00 10.80 -15.22
N ILE A 142 -18.86 10.78 -16.54
CA ILE A 142 -18.22 11.85 -17.33
C ILE A 142 -18.99 13.17 -17.19
N LEU A 143 -20.30 13.15 -17.38
CA LEU A 143 -21.14 14.35 -17.25
C LEU A 143 -21.03 14.97 -15.86
N LEU A 144 -21.18 14.17 -14.81
CA LEU A 144 -21.01 14.61 -13.43
C LEU A 144 -19.60 15.19 -13.18
N ALA A 145 -18.56 14.58 -13.72
CA ALA A 145 -17.20 15.08 -13.58
C ALA A 145 -17.01 16.46 -14.21
N LEU A 146 -17.57 16.66 -15.40
CA LEU A 146 -17.49 17.96 -16.09
C LEU A 146 -18.24 19.06 -15.33
N GLU A 147 -19.42 18.77 -14.80
CA GLU A 147 -20.15 19.71 -13.96
C GLU A 147 -19.40 20.05 -12.67
N LEU A 148 -18.92 19.03 -11.95
CA LEU A 148 -18.16 19.22 -10.72
C LEU A 148 -16.85 19.99 -10.94
N THR A 149 -16.17 19.77 -12.06
CA THR A 149 -14.94 20.52 -12.37
C THR A 149 -15.22 21.99 -12.65
N LYS A 150 -16.31 22.32 -13.34
CA LYS A 150 -16.77 23.71 -13.55
C LYS A 150 -17.14 24.35 -12.21
N LEU A 151 -17.94 23.68 -11.39
CA LEU A 151 -18.33 24.18 -10.07
C LEU A 151 -17.13 24.44 -9.16
N THR A 152 -16.14 23.55 -9.12
CA THR A 152 -14.93 23.71 -8.29
C THR A 152 -14.03 24.85 -8.74
N GLN A 153 -14.13 25.31 -9.98
CA GLN A 153 -13.41 26.48 -10.48
C GLN A 153 -14.07 27.81 -10.04
N THR A 154 -15.39 27.81 -9.89
CA THR A 154 -16.16 29.00 -9.56
C THR A 154 -16.41 29.18 -8.05
N LEU A 155 -16.41 28.08 -7.28
CA LEU A 155 -16.65 28.12 -5.84
C LEU A 155 -15.43 28.62 -5.06
N ILE A 156 -15.59 29.78 -4.40
CA ILE A 156 -14.66 30.29 -3.39
C ILE A 156 -15.07 29.64 -2.06
N LEU A 157 -14.28 28.71 -1.56
CA LEU A 157 -14.51 28.07 -0.26
C LEU A 157 -14.13 29.07 0.85
N THR A 158 -15.13 29.63 1.52
CA THR A 158 -14.98 30.62 2.60
C THR A 158 -14.77 29.99 3.98
N LYS A 159 -15.07 28.74 4.20
CA LYS A 159 -14.91 28.03 5.48
C LYS A 159 -14.14 26.72 5.33
N GLN A 160 -13.18 26.50 6.24
CA GLN A 160 -12.47 25.24 6.38
C GLN A 160 -13.39 24.20 7.02
N ASN A 161 -13.98 23.32 6.20
CA ASN A 161 -14.74 22.17 6.67
C ASN A 161 -13.79 21.00 7.02
N PRO A 162 -14.07 20.20 8.07
CA PRO A 162 -13.25 19.04 8.41
C PRO A 162 -13.12 18.05 7.25
N PHE A 163 -14.18 17.87 6.45
CA PHE A 163 -14.13 17.06 5.22
C PHE A 163 -13.17 17.63 4.16
N TYR A 164 -13.06 18.94 4.06
CA TYR A 164 -12.10 19.59 3.16
C TYR A 164 -10.66 19.33 3.62
N ASN A 165 -10.38 19.47 4.92
CA ASN A 165 -9.07 19.19 5.48
C ASN A 165 -8.70 17.70 5.31
N PHE A 166 -9.64 16.78 5.53
CA PHE A 166 -9.46 15.36 5.28
C PHE A 166 -9.10 15.08 3.82
N SER A 167 -9.82 15.68 2.86
CA SER A 167 -9.57 15.49 1.44
C SER A 167 -8.24 16.09 0.96
N ILE A 168 -7.84 17.26 1.50
CA ILE A 168 -6.53 17.88 1.18
C ILE A 168 -5.39 17.07 1.76
N SER A 169 -5.56 16.56 2.98
CA SER A 169 -4.55 15.73 3.65
C SER A 169 -4.48 14.31 3.12
N LEU A 170 -5.19 13.99 2.03
CA LEU A 170 -5.28 12.64 1.47
C LEU A 170 -5.70 11.58 2.50
N GLY A 171 -6.71 11.90 3.32
CA GLY A 171 -7.14 11.03 4.40
C GLY A 171 -6.12 10.88 5.53
N TYR A 172 -5.27 11.87 5.72
CA TYR A 172 -4.16 11.86 6.69
C TYR A 172 -3.14 10.74 6.45
N PHE A 173 -3.04 10.23 5.21
CA PHE A 173 -2.12 9.16 4.86
C PHE A 173 -0.67 9.49 5.24
N ASN A 174 -0.16 10.67 4.87
CA ASN A 174 1.21 11.07 5.17
C ASN A 174 1.54 11.12 6.68
N PRO A 175 0.75 11.77 7.54
CA PRO A 175 1.02 11.75 8.97
C PRO A 175 0.84 10.36 9.60
N LEU A 176 -0.11 9.55 9.14
CA LEU A 176 -0.32 8.21 9.66
C LEU A 176 0.81 7.25 9.27
N THR A 177 1.11 7.13 7.99
CA THR A 177 2.09 6.13 7.50
C THR A 177 3.53 6.56 7.73
N HIS A 178 3.88 7.82 7.41
CA HIS A 178 5.27 8.28 7.43
C HIS A 178 5.72 8.94 8.73
N ARG A 179 4.81 9.34 9.60
CA ARG A 179 5.17 9.93 10.90
C ARG A 179 4.77 9.06 12.08
N LEU A 180 3.49 8.73 12.21
CA LEU A 180 2.99 8.02 13.37
C LEU A 180 3.50 6.57 13.39
N ASN A 181 3.33 5.85 12.30
CA ASN A 181 3.74 4.45 12.21
C ASN A 181 5.26 4.27 12.33
N THR A 182 6.04 5.08 11.62
CA THR A 182 7.51 5.05 11.73
C THR A 182 7.99 5.44 13.11
N LYS A 183 7.40 6.47 13.73
CA LYS A 183 7.75 6.89 15.08
C LYS A 183 7.44 5.78 16.10
N THR A 184 6.27 5.17 16.04
CA THR A 184 5.87 4.10 16.98
C THR A 184 6.76 2.86 16.84
N LEU A 185 7.10 2.47 15.60
CA LEU A 185 7.99 1.34 15.35
C LEU A 185 9.42 1.62 15.82
N LEU A 186 9.96 2.81 15.54
CA LEU A 186 11.30 3.18 15.98
C LEU A 186 11.41 3.32 17.51
N THR A 187 10.45 3.99 18.14
CA THR A 187 10.44 4.11 19.62
C THR A 187 10.18 2.76 20.28
N GLY A 188 9.30 1.93 19.72
CA GLY A 188 9.08 0.57 20.20
C GLY A 188 10.33 -0.28 20.06
N GLY A 189 11.00 -0.23 18.91
CA GLY A 189 12.26 -0.93 18.67
C GLY A 189 13.36 -0.48 19.64
N GLN A 190 13.51 0.83 19.85
CA GLN A 190 14.48 1.37 20.82
C GLN A 190 14.17 0.91 22.24
N ASN A 191 12.92 0.97 22.68
CA ASN A 191 12.55 0.56 24.02
C ASN A 191 12.75 -0.94 24.25
N ILE A 192 12.42 -1.77 23.26
CA ILE A 192 12.60 -3.22 23.37
C ILE A 192 14.09 -3.59 23.26
N ALA A 193 14.77 -3.13 22.22
CA ALA A 193 16.16 -3.53 21.98
C ALA A 193 17.11 -2.94 23.01
N SER A 194 17.16 -1.62 23.18
CA SER A 194 18.15 -0.98 24.03
C SER A 194 17.77 -1.00 25.51
N HIS A 195 16.55 -0.66 25.86
CA HIS A 195 16.15 -0.58 27.27
C HIS A 195 15.83 -1.93 27.88
N LEU A 196 15.09 -2.79 27.19
CA LEU A 196 14.66 -4.06 27.75
C LEU A 196 15.72 -5.16 27.56
N VAL A 197 16.28 -5.31 26.37
CA VAL A 197 17.23 -6.38 26.09
C VAL A 197 18.63 -6.00 26.57
N ASP A 198 19.22 -4.92 26.04
CA ASP A 198 20.63 -4.57 26.30
C ASP A 198 20.85 -4.10 27.74
N LEU A 199 20.06 -3.15 28.23
CA LEU A 199 20.28 -2.54 29.54
C LEU A 199 19.74 -3.36 30.70
N SER A 200 18.68 -4.15 30.51
CA SER A 200 18.12 -4.95 31.63
C SER A 200 18.50 -6.43 31.53
N TRP A 201 18.12 -7.12 30.46
CA TRP A 201 18.31 -8.57 30.37
C TRP A 201 19.77 -8.99 30.25
N TYR A 202 20.52 -8.38 29.34
CA TYR A 202 21.95 -8.73 29.20
C TYR A 202 22.78 -8.32 30.42
N LYS A 203 22.40 -7.23 31.09
CA LYS A 203 23.08 -6.79 32.30
C LYS A 203 22.79 -7.74 33.48
N LEU A 204 21.52 -8.13 33.67
CA LEU A 204 21.11 -9.03 34.74
C LEU A 204 21.55 -10.48 34.53
N LEU A 205 21.45 -11.01 33.30
CA LEU A 205 21.87 -12.38 33.00
C LEU A 205 23.40 -12.49 32.78
N GLY A 206 24.02 -11.43 32.28
CA GLY A 206 25.45 -11.39 32.00
C GLY A 206 26.29 -11.00 33.24
N PRO A 207 26.94 -9.84 33.21
CA PRO A 207 27.98 -9.50 34.20
C PRO A 207 27.45 -9.39 35.64
N GLU A 208 26.30 -8.75 35.85
CA GLU A 208 25.74 -8.58 37.19
C GLU A 208 25.18 -9.89 37.79
N GLY A 209 24.40 -10.63 37.00
CA GLY A 209 23.83 -11.88 37.44
C GLY A 209 24.88 -12.96 37.71
N LEU A 210 25.90 -13.05 36.84
CA LEU A 210 27.04 -13.94 37.07
C LEU A 210 27.85 -13.53 38.31
N ALA A 211 28.08 -12.23 38.49
CA ALA A 211 28.76 -11.73 39.67
C ALA A 211 27.99 -12.03 40.97
N GLU A 212 26.68 -11.84 40.96
CA GLU A 212 25.83 -12.21 42.14
C GLU A 212 25.83 -13.70 42.41
N LEU A 213 25.75 -14.53 41.37
CA LEU A 213 25.83 -15.99 41.53
C LEU A 213 27.17 -16.43 42.10
N GLN A 214 28.26 -15.87 41.59
CA GLN A 214 29.61 -16.16 42.09
C GLN A 214 29.79 -15.69 43.53
N LEU A 215 29.28 -14.51 43.89
CA LEU A 215 29.33 -14.01 45.28
C LEU A 215 28.51 -14.90 46.23
N LYS A 216 27.33 -15.35 45.78
CA LYS A 216 26.53 -16.29 46.57
C LYS A 216 27.26 -17.64 46.73
N ALA A 217 27.81 -18.16 45.66
CA ALA A 217 28.60 -19.39 45.70
C ALA A 217 29.85 -19.27 46.59
N ALA A 218 30.57 -18.15 46.50
CA ALA A 218 31.71 -17.89 47.36
C ALA A 218 31.34 -17.79 48.83
N LYS A 219 30.20 -17.09 49.12
CA LYS A 219 29.69 -17.02 50.49
C LYS A 219 29.29 -18.38 51.04
N THR A 220 28.60 -19.22 50.24
CA THR A 220 28.25 -20.58 50.67
C THR A 220 29.48 -21.45 50.86
N ALA A 221 30.46 -21.35 49.98
CA ALA A 221 31.74 -22.07 50.14
C ALA A 221 32.48 -21.64 51.41
N THR A 222 32.55 -20.35 51.72
CA THR A 222 33.19 -19.85 52.96
C THR A 222 32.42 -20.25 54.20
N THR A 223 31.07 -20.31 54.16
CA THR A 223 30.28 -20.77 55.28
C THR A 223 30.38 -22.30 55.50
N LEU A 224 30.64 -23.06 54.43
CA LEU A 224 30.87 -24.50 54.53
C LEU A 224 32.27 -24.85 55.06
N HIS A 225 33.21 -23.87 55.02
CA HIS A 225 34.56 -24.04 55.58
C HIS A 225 34.79 -23.15 56.82
N PRO A 226 34.12 -23.42 57.94
CA PRO A 226 34.23 -22.60 59.15
C PRO A 226 35.62 -22.74 59.85
N GLY A 227 36.53 -23.52 59.30
CA GLY A 227 37.86 -23.75 59.92
C GLY A 227 37.84 -24.62 61.16
N LEU A 228 36.67 -25.16 61.54
CA LEU A 228 36.53 -26.06 62.67
C LEU A 228 36.96 -27.48 62.25
N ILE A 229 37.98 -28.01 62.92
CA ILE A 229 38.54 -29.34 62.63
C ILE A 229 37.47 -30.43 62.76
N GLU A 230 36.51 -30.26 63.69
CA GLU A 230 35.39 -31.18 63.91
C GLU A 230 34.49 -31.34 62.65
N ALA A 231 34.24 -30.24 61.92
CA ALA A 231 33.43 -30.27 60.71
C ALA A 231 34.11 -31.04 59.55
N TYR A 232 35.45 -30.95 59.45
CA TYR A 232 36.19 -31.71 58.46
C TYR A 232 36.31 -33.19 58.83
N LEU A 233 36.54 -33.53 60.09
CA LEU A 233 36.54 -34.90 60.57
C LEU A 233 35.16 -35.58 60.37
N SER A 234 34.06 -34.89 60.66
CA SER A 234 32.73 -35.42 60.43
C SER A 234 32.41 -35.64 58.95
N SER A 235 32.83 -34.76 58.06
CA SER A 235 32.62 -34.93 56.60
C SER A 235 33.48 -36.07 56.06
N PHE A 236 34.68 -36.26 56.58
CA PHE A 236 35.56 -37.39 56.23
C PHE A 236 34.97 -38.72 56.72
N ALA A 237 34.50 -38.79 57.95
CA ALA A 237 33.82 -39.97 58.49
C ALA A 237 32.57 -40.33 57.69
N LEU A 238 31.79 -39.36 57.25
CA LEU A 238 30.61 -39.54 56.43
C LEU A 238 30.91 -40.05 55.03
N SER A 239 32.01 -39.55 54.41
CA SER A 239 32.48 -40.06 53.11
C SER A 239 32.98 -41.50 53.15
N ILE A 240 33.62 -41.92 54.25
CA ILE A 240 34.04 -43.32 54.49
C ILE A 240 32.80 -44.21 54.65
N LEU A 241 31.81 -43.75 55.43
CA LEU A 241 30.55 -44.51 55.59
C LEU A 241 29.80 -44.70 54.27
N ILE A 242 29.75 -43.68 53.41
CA ILE A 242 29.12 -43.82 52.08
C ILE A 242 29.90 -44.79 51.20
N LEU A 243 31.21 -44.73 51.21
CA LEU A 243 32.05 -45.68 50.47
C LEU A 243 31.86 -47.13 50.94
N LEU A 244 31.81 -47.36 52.24
CA LEU A 244 31.54 -48.68 52.83
C LEU A 244 30.14 -49.17 52.46
N ALA A 245 29.15 -48.32 52.48
CA ALA A 245 27.79 -48.63 52.08
C ALA A 245 27.62 -48.95 50.58
N SER A 246 28.47 -48.36 49.74
CA SER A 246 28.48 -48.61 48.27
C SER A 246 29.23 -49.86 47.85
N THR A 247 30.04 -50.43 48.75
CA THR A 247 30.82 -51.67 48.53
C THR A 247 30.13 -52.92 49.05
N TYR A 248 29.04 -52.78 49.79
CA TYR A 248 28.14 -53.85 50.21
C TYR A 248 26.81 -53.73 49.41
#